data_51ff27eb4fcf56eb3084bda310120a42
#
_entry.id   51ff27eb4fcf56eb3084bda310120a42
#
_cell.length_a   1.000
_cell.length_b   1.000
_cell.length_c   1.000
_cell.angle_alpha   90.00
_cell.angle_beta   90.00
_cell.angle_gamma   90.00
#
_symmetry.space_group_name_H-M   'P 1'
#
loop_
_entity.id
_entity.type
_entity.pdbx_description
1 polymer ?
#
loop_
_entity_poly.entity_id
_entity_poly.type
_entity_poly.pdbx_seq_one_letter_code
_entity_poly.pdbx_strand_id
1 'polypeptide(L)'
;MQVHLRYLLRGRAYDQIRNSVCYPKLNVKICATHSGITVGEDGATHQMIEDISLMRTLPNMTVLSTSDDTQTKWAVEEISKINGPVFLRLARLATPIIYDENQKFEIGKMIQIGEGTDASIFATGVTVAEAIKAKEELEKQGVNIRVIDVHTIKPIDEEMIIKCAKETKKLISVEDHNIIGGLGSSICEVLCDKCPTNLTRLGIKDTFGKSGKAEELMKYFGCLLYTSDAA
;
A
#
# COMPACT_ATOMS: atom_id res chain seq x y z
N MET A 1 -19.92 10.33 -4.69
CA MET A 1 -20.57 10.05 -3.41
C MET A 1 -19.47 9.70 -2.42
N GLN A 2 -19.17 10.62 -1.50
CA GLN A 2 -18.20 10.37 -0.43
C GLN A 2 -18.88 9.52 0.63
N VAL A 3 -18.34 8.34 0.89
CA VAL A 3 -18.83 7.51 1.99
C VAL A 3 -17.73 7.52 3.05
N HIS A 4 -17.99 8.22 4.17
CA HIS A 4 -17.17 8.14 5.38
C HIS A 4 -17.34 6.76 6.00
N LEU A 5 -16.38 5.86 5.76
CA LEU A 5 -16.56 4.45 6.06
C LEU A 5 -15.53 3.90 7.06
N ARG A 6 -15.52 4.45 8.28
CA ARG A 6 -14.78 3.84 9.40
C ARG A 6 -15.19 2.40 9.71
N TYR A 7 -16.43 2.02 9.42
CA TYR A 7 -17.03 0.76 9.88
C TYR A 7 -17.63 -0.13 8.80
N LEU A 8 -17.96 0.42 7.64
CA LEU A 8 -18.76 -0.29 6.64
C LEU A 8 -17.97 -1.31 5.80
N LEU A 9 -16.66 -1.12 5.66
CA LEU A 9 -15.81 -2.06 4.90
C LEU A 9 -15.46 -3.34 5.67
N ARG A 10 -15.66 -3.37 6.98
CA ARG A 10 -15.36 -4.50 7.86
C ARG A 10 -16.33 -5.68 7.69
N GLY A 11 -16.46 -6.16 6.49
CA GLY A 11 -17.30 -7.31 6.21
C GLY A 11 -18.80 -7.01 6.07
N ARG A 12 -19.32 -5.94 6.69
CA ARG A 12 -20.76 -5.64 6.64
C ARG A 12 -21.22 -5.11 5.28
N ALA A 13 -20.42 -4.30 4.61
CA ALA A 13 -20.74 -3.77 3.28
C ALA A 13 -20.04 -4.52 2.14
N TYR A 14 -19.21 -5.52 2.44
CA TYR A 14 -18.45 -6.25 1.42
C TYR A 14 -19.35 -6.93 0.39
N ASP A 15 -20.42 -7.55 0.87
CA ASP A 15 -21.40 -8.19 -0.02
C ASP A 15 -22.09 -7.16 -0.94
N GLN A 16 -22.47 -6.00 -0.41
CA GLN A 16 -23.05 -4.91 -1.20
C GLN A 16 -22.05 -4.35 -2.20
N ILE A 17 -20.79 -4.16 -1.81
CA ILE A 17 -19.74 -3.72 -2.72
C ILE A 17 -19.56 -4.75 -3.85
N ARG A 18 -19.51 -6.02 -3.51
CA ARG A 18 -19.36 -7.10 -4.49
C ARG A 18 -20.55 -7.16 -5.45
N ASN A 19 -21.77 -7.26 -4.92
CA ASN A 19 -22.95 -7.57 -5.72
C ASN A 19 -23.65 -6.34 -6.30
N SER A 20 -23.61 -5.20 -5.59
CA SER A 20 -24.32 -3.99 -6.01
C SER A 20 -23.41 -2.92 -6.62
N VAL A 21 -22.09 -3.06 -6.54
CA VAL A 21 -21.12 -2.12 -7.12
C VAL A 21 -20.23 -2.80 -8.17
N CYS A 22 -19.49 -3.83 -7.78
CA CYS A 22 -18.49 -4.45 -8.68
C CYS A 22 -19.12 -5.32 -9.75
N TYR A 23 -20.11 -6.15 -9.41
CA TYR A 23 -20.75 -7.05 -10.37
C TYR A 23 -21.42 -6.28 -11.52
N PRO A 24 -22.27 -5.26 -11.28
CA PRO A 24 -22.86 -4.43 -12.34
C PRO A 24 -21.91 -3.37 -12.88
N LYS A 25 -20.66 -3.29 -12.44
CA LYS A 25 -19.64 -2.30 -12.86
C LYS A 25 -20.09 -0.86 -12.67
N LEU A 26 -20.74 -0.55 -11.56
CA LEU A 26 -21.23 0.80 -11.29
C LEU A 26 -20.07 1.80 -11.11
N ASN A 27 -20.30 3.03 -11.56
CA ASN A 27 -19.34 4.12 -11.39
C ASN A 27 -19.36 4.68 -9.97
N VAL A 28 -18.84 3.90 -9.00
CA VAL A 28 -18.79 4.25 -7.57
C VAL A 28 -17.35 4.33 -7.10
N LYS A 29 -17.00 5.43 -6.39
CA LYS A 29 -15.69 5.65 -5.77
C LYS A 29 -15.84 5.48 -4.25
N ILE A 30 -15.17 4.48 -3.71
CA ILE A 30 -15.16 4.18 -2.28
C ILE A 30 -13.86 4.74 -1.71
N CYS A 31 -13.94 5.92 -1.10
CA CYS A 31 -12.78 6.57 -0.46
C CYS A 31 -12.82 6.27 1.03
N ALA A 32 -12.02 5.33 1.49
CA ALA A 32 -11.98 4.86 2.86
C ALA A 32 -10.82 5.49 3.62
N THR A 33 -11.12 6.28 4.65
CA THR A 33 -10.14 6.85 5.57
C THR A 33 -9.92 5.94 6.78
N HIS A 34 -8.86 6.21 7.56
CA HIS A 34 -8.56 5.48 8.79
C HIS A 34 -8.24 4.01 8.55
N SER A 35 -7.44 3.73 7.54
CA SER A 35 -6.94 2.39 7.24
C SER A 35 -5.73 2.01 8.11
N GLY A 36 -5.50 0.72 8.28
CA GLY A 36 -4.32 0.19 8.93
C GLY A 36 -4.26 0.36 10.44
N ILE A 37 -3.10 0.07 11.01
CA ILE A 37 -2.83 0.20 12.46
C ILE A 37 -2.58 1.64 12.88
N THR A 38 -2.27 2.54 11.95
CA THR A 38 -2.06 3.96 12.23
C THR A 38 -3.32 4.70 12.69
N VAL A 39 -4.46 4.03 12.72
CA VAL A 39 -5.66 4.49 13.44
C VAL A 39 -5.35 4.72 14.93
N GLY A 40 -4.43 3.95 15.49
CA GLY A 40 -3.86 4.23 16.81
C GLY A 40 -4.71 3.72 17.97
N GLU A 41 -5.07 4.63 18.86
CA GLU A 41 -5.68 4.35 20.14
C GLU A 41 -7.07 3.68 20.05
N ASP A 42 -7.78 3.85 18.95
CA ASP A 42 -9.08 3.21 18.69
C ASP A 42 -8.99 1.67 18.72
N GLY A 43 -7.78 1.12 18.49
CA GLY A 43 -7.45 -0.28 18.71
C GLY A 43 -7.99 -1.25 17.66
N ALA A 44 -7.78 -2.54 17.90
CA ALA A 44 -8.01 -3.64 16.96
C ALA A 44 -9.40 -3.66 16.31
N THR A 45 -10.42 -3.22 17.02
CA THR A 45 -11.80 -3.21 16.49
C THR A 45 -12.02 -2.13 15.44
N HIS A 46 -11.10 -1.16 15.30
CA HIS A 46 -11.19 -0.03 14.37
C HIS A 46 -10.10 -0.05 13.32
N GLN A 47 -9.02 -0.77 13.56
CA GLN A 47 -7.90 -0.90 12.65
C GLN A 47 -8.25 -1.87 11.52
N MET A 48 -8.40 -1.34 10.30
CA MET A 48 -8.69 -2.14 9.12
C MET A 48 -7.38 -2.55 8.45
N ILE A 49 -7.01 -3.81 8.60
CA ILE A 49 -5.76 -4.40 8.11
C ILE A 49 -5.99 -5.48 7.04
N GLU A 50 -7.20 -5.58 6.53
CA GLU A 50 -7.64 -6.56 5.52
C GLU A 50 -8.23 -5.90 4.27
N ASP A 51 -8.33 -4.57 4.24
CA ASP A 51 -9.03 -3.81 3.21
C ASP A 51 -8.44 -3.99 1.81
N ILE A 52 -7.11 -3.97 1.69
CA ILE A 52 -6.44 -4.22 0.40
C ILE A 52 -6.78 -5.62 -0.11
N SER A 53 -6.67 -6.65 0.74
CA SER A 53 -6.93 -8.03 0.34
C SER A 53 -8.38 -8.22 -0.10
N LEU A 54 -9.33 -7.68 0.63
CA LEU A 54 -10.75 -7.76 0.29
C LEU A 54 -11.07 -7.05 -1.02
N MET A 55 -10.55 -5.83 -1.21
CA MET A 55 -10.88 -5.04 -2.40
C MET A 55 -10.17 -5.55 -3.66
N ARG A 56 -8.91 -6.01 -3.54
CA ARG A 56 -8.19 -6.51 -4.71
C ARG A 56 -8.75 -7.83 -5.25
N THR A 57 -9.43 -8.64 -4.44
CA THR A 57 -10.08 -9.89 -4.90
C THR A 57 -11.36 -9.64 -5.69
N LEU A 58 -11.98 -8.46 -5.59
CA LEU A 58 -13.21 -8.15 -6.31
C LEU A 58 -12.92 -7.91 -7.80
N PRO A 59 -13.59 -8.63 -8.73
CA PRO A 59 -13.52 -8.30 -10.15
C PRO A 59 -13.97 -6.85 -10.42
N ASN A 60 -13.38 -6.22 -11.43
CA ASN A 60 -13.64 -4.84 -11.86
C ASN A 60 -13.20 -3.75 -10.89
N MET A 61 -12.82 -4.03 -9.64
CA MET A 61 -12.36 -3.03 -8.68
C MET A 61 -10.94 -2.56 -9.03
N THR A 62 -10.75 -1.25 -9.13
CA THR A 62 -9.42 -0.62 -9.11
C THR A 62 -9.09 -0.26 -7.67
N VAL A 63 -7.83 -0.51 -7.22
CA VAL A 63 -7.41 -0.33 -5.82
C VAL A 63 -6.20 0.58 -5.76
N LEU A 64 -6.37 1.73 -5.07
CA LEU A 64 -5.30 2.70 -4.82
C LEU A 64 -5.05 2.86 -3.32
N SER A 65 -3.80 3.17 -2.96
CA SER A 65 -3.38 3.52 -1.60
C SER A 65 -2.30 4.60 -1.69
N THR A 66 -2.66 5.84 -1.40
CA THR A 66 -1.80 7.02 -1.61
C THR A 66 -0.88 7.27 -0.42
N SER A 67 0.32 7.80 -0.71
CA SER A 67 1.41 8.01 0.24
C SER A 67 1.43 9.41 0.84
N ASP A 68 1.01 10.44 0.08
CA ASP A 68 1.00 11.84 0.52
C ASP A 68 -0.19 12.65 -0.03
N ASP A 69 -0.23 13.94 0.32
CA ASP A 69 -1.29 14.85 -0.09
C ASP A 69 -1.27 15.12 -1.60
N THR A 70 -0.09 15.31 -2.20
CA THR A 70 0.06 15.54 -3.65
C THR A 70 -0.48 14.38 -4.45
N GLN A 71 -0.10 13.16 -4.08
CA GLN A 71 -0.58 11.94 -4.72
C GLN A 71 -2.09 11.71 -4.47
N THR A 72 -2.59 12.10 -3.28
CA THR A 72 -4.01 12.00 -2.96
C THR A 72 -4.86 12.95 -3.79
N LYS A 73 -4.42 14.19 -4.00
CA LYS A 73 -5.08 15.16 -4.90
C LYS A 73 -5.18 14.61 -6.31
N TRP A 74 -4.05 14.16 -6.86
CA TRP A 74 -4.02 13.51 -8.17
C TRP A 74 -4.98 12.31 -8.23
N ALA A 75 -4.94 11.42 -7.23
CA ALA A 75 -5.77 10.22 -7.21
C ALA A 75 -7.28 10.57 -7.24
N VAL A 76 -7.71 11.57 -6.45
CA VAL A 76 -9.11 12.01 -6.43
C VAL A 76 -9.55 12.55 -7.79
N GLU A 77 -8.72 13.33 -8.44
CA GLU A 77 -9.01 13.85 -9.80
C GLU A 77 -9.04 12.72 -10.83
N GLU A 78 -8.07 11.81 -10.78
CA GLU A 78 -7.94 10.76 -11.78
C GLU A 78 -9.04 9.69 -11.65
N ILE A 79 -9.37 9.26 -10.44
CA ILE A 79 -10.44 8.27 -10.25
C ILE A 79 -11.81 8.81 -10.69
N SER A 80 -12.01 10.13 -10.68
CA SER A 80 -13.26 10.75 -11.16
C SER A 80 -13.49 10.50 -12.66
N LYS A 81 -12.42 10.30 -13.43
CA LYS A 81 -12.46 10.04 -14.89
C LYS A 81 -12.66 8.55 -15.21
N ILE A 82 -12.40 7.66 -14.28
CA ILE A 82 -12.59 6.22 -14.48
C ILE A 82 -14.08 5.89 -14.46
N ASN A 83 -14.56 5.20 -15.46
CA ASN A 83 -15.91 4.64 -15.45
C ASN A 83 -15.91 3.23 -14.89
N GLY A 84 -16.17 3.09 -13.60
CA GLY A 84 -16.15 1.81 -12.90
C GLY A 84 -15.90 1.96 -11.39
N PRO A 85 -15.90 0.86 -10.65
CA PRO A 85 -15.66 0.87 -9.21
C PRO A 85 -14.20 1.12 -8.90
N VAL A 86 -13.94 2.02 -7.94
CA VAL A 86 -12.61 2.32 -7.43
C VAL A 86 -12.64 2.33 -5.92
N PHE A 87 -11.65 1.73 -5.31
CA PHE A 87 -11.34 1.83 -3.89
C PHE A 87 -10.09 2.69 -3.70
N LEU A 88 -10.22 3.80 -2.98
CA LEU A 88 -9.12 4.66 -2.59
C LEU A 88 -8.91 4.55 -1.08
N ARG A 89 -7.77 3.98 -0.70
CA ARG A 89 -7.33 3.78 0.68
C ARG A 89 -6.60 5.02 1.18
N LEU A 90 -7.05 5.56 2.30
CA LEU A 90 -6.52 6.78 2.90
C LEU A 90 -6.15 6.57 4.38
N ALA A 91 -5.05 7.17 4.80
CA ALA A 91 -4.62 7.18 6.19
C ALA A 91 -5.49 8.08 7.08
N ARG A 92 -5.35 7.92 8.40
CA ARG A 92 -5.89 8.85 9.40
C ARG A 92 -4.94 10.05 9.63
N LEU A 93 -3.66 9.75 9.74
CA LEU A 93 -2.62 10.74 10.04
C LEU A 93 -2.16 11.45 8.78
N ALA A 94 -1.77 12.71 8.95
CA ALA A 94 -1.02 13.41 7.92
C ALA A 94 0.34 12.71 7.71
N THR A 95 0.67 12.48 6.45
CA THR A 95 1.98 11.96 6.05
C THR A 95 2.89 13.11 5.59
N PRO A 96 4.21 12.97 5.69
CA PRO A 96 5.13 13.93 5.06
C PRO A 96 4.84 14.05 3.57
N ILE A 97 4.99 15.24 3.03
CA ILE A 97 4.91 15.46 1.58
C ILE A 97 6.18 14.90 0.94
N ILE A 98 6.00 13.98 0.01
CA ILE A 98 7.05 13.26 -0.70
C ILE A 98 7.26 13.87 -2.09
N TYR A 99 6.16 14.24 -2.75
CA TYR A 99 6.15 14.68 -4.13
C TYR A 99 5.87 16.17 -4.27
N ASP A 100 6.53 16.80 -5.24
CA ASP A 100 6.16 18.14 -5.66
C ASP A 100 4.86 18.16 -6.48
N GLU A 101 4.27 19.34 -6.65
CA GLU A 101 2.97 19.50 -7.32
C GLU A 101 3.01 19.14 -8.83
N ASN A 102 4.19 19.05 -9.43
CA ASN A 102 4.36 18.72 -10.85
C ASN A 102 4.63 17.24 -11.10
N GLN A 103 4.73 16.43 -10.03
CA GLN A 103 4.95 15.00 -10.16
C GLN A 103 3.82 14.38 -10.98
N LYS A 104 4.19 13.64 -12.00
CA LYS A 104 3.24 12.88 -12.82
C LYS A 104 3.03 11.50 -12.23
N PHE A 105 1.77 11.11 -12.14
CA PHE A 105 1.36 9.79 -11.74
C PHE A 105 0.46 9.17 -12.81
N GLU A 106 0.43 7.85 -12.87
CA GLU A 106 -0.41 7.10 -13.79
C GLU A 106 -0.97 5.87 -13.10
N ILE A 107 -2.26 5.60 -13.25
CA ILE A 107 -2.90 4.41 -12.68
C ILE A 107 -2.27 3.15 -13.26
N GLY A 108 -1.88 2.22 -12.39
CA GLY A 108 -1.22 0.98 -12.78
C GLY A 108 0.29 1.12 -13.02
N LYS A 109 0.89 2.29 -12.74
CA LYS A 109 2.34 2.48 -12.74
C LYS A 109 2.84 2.78 -11.33
N MET A 110 4.04 2.31 -11.02
CA MET A 110 4.74 2.56 -9.76
C MET A 110 5.73 3.71 -9.92
N ILE A 111 6.07 4.38 -8.82
CA ILE A 111 7.07 5.44 -8.81
C ILE A 111 8.35 4.93 -8.16
N GLN A 112 9.46 4.98 -8.88
CA GLN A 112 10.78 4.71 -8.32
C GLN A 112 11.34 5.97 -7.66
N ILE A 113 11.73 5.85 -6.39
CA ILE A 113 12.33 6.92 -5.58
C ILE A 113 13.78 6.54 -5.30
N GLY A 114 14.69 7.31 -5.89
CA GLY A 114 16.12 7.07 -5.82
C GLY A 114 16.58 5.86 -6.64
N GLU A 115 17.90 5.68 -6.67
CA GLU A 115 18.56 4.59 -7.36
C GLU A 115 19.19 3.63 -6.34
N GLY A 116 19.37 2.36 -6.72
CA GLY A 116 20.02 1.36 -5.88
C GLY A 116 19.94 -0.02 -6.48
N THR A 117 20.98 -0.83 -6.21
CA THR A 117 21.11 -2.19 -6.75
C THR A 117 21.16 -3.28 -5.67
N ASP A 118 21.32 -2.89 -4.41
CA ASP A 118 21.38 -3.87 -3.32
C ASP A 118 20.02 -4.42 -2.95
N ALA A 119 18.98 -3.54 -2.91
CA ALA A 119 17.61 -3.97 -2.71
C ALA A 119 16.61 -3.02 -3.35
N SER A 120 15.41 -3.54 -3.66
CA SER A 120 14.21 -2.76 -3.97
C SER A 120 13.19 -2.94 -2.86
N ILE A 121 12.70 -1.84 -2.30
CA ILE A 121 11.66 -1.83 -1.28
C ILE A 121 10.36 -1.32 -1.90
N PHE A 122 9.38 -2.19 -2.03
CA PHE A 122 8.03 -1.83 -2.45
C PHE A 122 7.22 -1.41 -1.24
N ALA A 123 6.75 -0.18 -1.21
CA ALA A 123 5.96 0.36 -0.12
C ALA A 123 4.64 0.95 -0.62
N THR A 124 3.63 1.04 0.22
CA THR A 124 2.34 1.65 -0.14
C THR A 124 1.77 2.48 1.01
N GLY A 125 1.07 3.56 0.67
CA GLY A 125 0.46 4.42 1.67
C GLY A 125 1.48 5.00 2.66
N VAL A 126 1.15 4.98 3.94
CA VAL A 126 1.99 5.57 5.01
C VAL A 126 3.39 4.95 5.12
N THR A 127 3.59 3.73 4.61
CA THR A 127 4.88 3.05 4.72
C THR A 127 5.91 3.56 3.72
N VAL A 128 5.51 4.35 2.71
CA VAL A 128 6.44 4.93 1.72
C VAL A 128 7.41 5.90 2.39
N ALA A 129 6.90 6.80 3.24
CA ALA A 129 7.75 7.74 3.97
C ALA A 129 8.75 7.02 4.89
N GLU A 130 8.35 5.92 5.51
CA GLU A 130 9.22 5.11 6.36
C GLU A 130 10.29 4.37 5.53
N ALA A 131 9.93 3.88 4.35
CA ALA A 131 10.88 3.27 3.42
C ALA A 131 11.93 4.26 2.92
N ILE A 132 11.55 5.52 2.70
CA ILE A 132 12.49 6.60 2.33
C ILE A 132 13.47 6.88 3.47
N LYS A 133 13.01 7.01 4.71
CA LYS A 133 13.88 7.18 5.88
C LYS A 133 14.88 6.03 6.01
N ALA A 134 14.39 4.80 5.85
CA ALA A 134 15.27 3.63 5.90
C ALA A 134 16.32 3.64 4.78
N LYS A 135 15.95 4.06 3.57
CA LYS A 135 16.90 4.25 2.47
C LYS A 135 18.02 5.21 2.87
N GLU A 136 17.68 6.38 3.42
CA GLU A 136 18.66 7.38 3.84
C GLU A 136 19.62 6.86 4.92
N GLU A 137 19.13 6.06 5.86
CA GLU A 137 19.99 5.46 6.90
C GLU A 137 20.89 4.34 6.36
N LEU A 138 20.38 3.51 5.46
CA LEU A 138 21.16 2.44 4.84
C LEU A 138 22.23 2.98 3.89
N GLU A 139 21.96 4.08 3.19
CA GLU A 139 22.96 4.76 2.36
C GLU A 139 24.19 5.23 3.16
N LYS A 140 23.99 5.71 4.40
CA LYS A 140 25.09 6.08 5.32
C LYS A 140 25.98 4.88 5.68
N GLN A 141 25.42 3.68 5.59
CA GLN A 141 26.13 2.41 5.84
C GLN A 141 26.68 1.78 4.56
N GLY A 142 26.57 2.46 3.41
CA GLY A 142 27.06 1.98 2.12
C GLY A 142 26.14 0.97 1.42
N VAL A 143 24.89 0.82 1.88
CA VAL A 143 23.90 -0.04 1.24
C VAL A 143 22.99 0.80 0.35
N ASN A 144 23.03 0.55 -0.96
CA ASN A 144 22.29 1.34 -1.94
C ASN A 144 20.98 0.67 -2.32
N ILE A 145 19.88 1.21 -1.84
CA ILE A 145 18.54 0.72 -2.11
C ILE A 145 17.70 1.73 -2.87
N ARG A 146 16.71 1.24 -3.60
CA ARG A 146 15.62 2.05 -4.18
C ARG A 146 14.31 1.78 -3.47
N VAL A 147 13.47 2.79 -3.36
CA VAL A 147 12.10 2.66 -2.88
C VAL A 147 11.16 2.73 -4.08
N ILE A 148 10.18 1.85 -4.10
CA ILE A 148 9.14 1.80 -5.12
C ILE A 148 7.81 2.11 -4.44
N ASP A 149 7.25 3.27 -4.72
CA ASP A 149 5.91 3.64 -4.25
C ASP A 149 4.85 2.96 -5.11
N VAL A 150 4.08 2.07 -4.48
CA VAL A 150 3.01 1.31 -5.10
C VAL A 150 1.67 1.94 -4.75
N HIS A 151 1.35 3.06 -5.40
CA HIS A 151 0.09 3.76 -5.18
C HIS A 151 -1.11 3.07 -5.84
N THR A 152 -0.87 2.23 -6.86
CA THR A 152 -1.91 1.41 -7.48
C THR A 152 -1.61 -0.06 -7.26
N ILE A 153 -2.45 -0.72 -6.46
CA ILE A 153 -2.29 -2.14 -6.13
C ILE A 153 -3.03 -3.03 -7.14
N LYS A 154 -4.08 -2.49 -7.75
CA LYS A 154 -4.82 -3.16 -8.82
C LYS A 154 -5.36 -2.13 -9.82
N PRO A 155 -4.96 -2.21 -11.12
CA PRO A 155 -3.97 -3.13 -11.68
C PRO A 155 -2.57 -2.87 -11.12
N ILE A 156 -1.74 -3.91 -10.97
CA ILE A 156 -0.37 -3.76 -10.48
C ILE A 156 0.61 -3.57 -11.65
N ASP A 157 1.69 -2.83 -11.41
CA ASP A 157 2.76 -2.62 -12.40
C ASP A 157 3.71 -3.82 -12.43
N GLU A 158 3.39 -4.79 -13.27
CA GLU A 158 4.17 -6.01 -13.42
C GLU A 158 5.57 -5.73 -14.01
N GLU A 159 5.68 -4.74 -14.90
CA GLU A 159 6.97 -4.39 -15.55
C GLU A 159 7.97 -3.88 -14.51
N MET A 160 7.55 -3.00 -13.60
CA MET A 160 8.40 -2.49 -12.53
C MET A 160 8.83 -3.60 -11.56
N ILE A 161 7.94 -4.52 -11.21
CA ILE A 161 8.27 -5.66 -10.35
C ILE A 161 9.34 -6.53 -11.01
N ILE A 162 9.16 -6.89 -12.28
CA ILE A 162 10.11 -7.70 -13.04
C ILE A 162 11.45 -6.97 -13.20
N LYS A 163 11.43 -5.67 -13.48
CA LYS A 163 12.64 -4.84 -13.54
C LYS A 163 13.42 -4.92 -12.23
N CYS A 164 12.76 -4.67 -11.10
CA CYS A 164 13.38 -4.73 -9.79
C CYS A 164 13.95 -6.13 -9.48
N ALA A 165 13.23 -7.19 -9.81
CA ALA A 165 13.68 -8.56 -9.61
C ALA A 165 14.95 -8.92 -10.40
N LYS A 166 15.15 -8.29 -11.54
CA LYS A 166 16.35 -8.51 -12.38
C LYS A 166 17.53 -7.63 -11.99
N GLU A 167 17.27 -6.45 -11.46
CA GLU A 167 18.28 -5.42 -11.23
C GLU A 167 18.81 -5.38 -9.80
N THR A 168 18.07 -5.90 -8.83
CA THR A 168 18.44 -5.84 -7.42
C THR A 168 18.60 -7.21 -6.78
N LYS A 169 19.47 -7.30 -5.76
CA LYS A 169 19.81 -8.56 -5.08
C LYS A 169 18.69 -9.05 -4.15
N LYS A 170 17.92 -8.11 -3.60
CA LYS A 170 16.85 -8.40 -2.62
C LYS A 170 15.59 -7.63 -2.97
N LEU A 171 14.44 -8.25 -2.77
CA LEU A 171 13.13 -7.60 -2.86
C LEU A 171 12.46 -7.63 -1.49
N ILE A 172 11.90 -6.50 -1.10
CA ILE A 172 11.21 -6.32 0.18
C ILE A 172 9.88 -5.61 -0.11
N SER A 173 8.77 -6.06 0.49
CA SER A 173 7.52 -5.30 0.52
C SER A 173 7.22 -4.83 1.93
N VAL A 174 6.68 -3.61 2.06
CA VAL A 174 6.28 -3.00 3.34
C VAL A 174 4.87 -2.46 3.23
N GLU A 175 4.01 -2.86 4.15
CA GLU A 175 2.60 -2.48 4.14
C GLU A 175 2.03 -2.32 5.55
N ASP A 176 1.23 -1.29 5.76
CA ASP A 176 0.39 -1.12 6.95
C ASP A 176 -0.91 -1.92 6.79
N HIS A 177 -0.76 -3.23 6.66
CA HIS A 177 -1.79 -4.19 6.34
C HIS A 177 -1.31 -5.60 6.72
N ASN A 178 -2.20 -6.56 6.81
CA ASN A 178 -1.83 -7.97 6.95
C ASN A 178 -1.03 -8.41 5.72
N ILE A 179 0.09 -9.12 5.92
CA ILE A 179 0.89 -9.68 4.82
C ILE A 179 0.15 -10.71 3.97
N ILE A 180 -0.98 -11.23 4.47
CA ILE A 180 -1.82 -12.18 3.74
C ILE A 180 -2.79 -11.40 2.84
N GLY A 181 -2.66 -11.60 1.53
CA GLY A 181 -3.54 -11.00 0.53
C GLY A 181 -3.30 -9.52 0.21
N GLY A 182 -2.37 -8.84 0.89
CA GLY A 182 -2.04 -7.42 0.69
C GLY A 182 -1.07 -7.17 -0.48
N LEU A 183 -0.28 -6.09 -0.36
CA LEU A 183 0.72 -5.68 -1.35
C LEU A 183 1.75 -6.78 -1.63
N GLY A 184 2.36 -7.31 -0.56
CA GLY A 184 3.37 -8.36 -0.72
C GLY A 184 2.85 -9.59 -1.42
N SER A 185 1.59 -9.97 -1.18
CA SER A 185 0.94 -11.08 -1.89
C SER A 185 0.75 -10.77 -3.37
N SER A 186 0.35 -9.55 -3.74
CA SER A 186 0.17 -9.18 -5.15
C SER A 186 1.49 -9.18 -5.92
N ILE A 187 2.59 -8.77 -5.27
CA ILE A 187 3.93 -8.85 -5.86
C ILE A 187 4.36 -10.31 -6.02
N CYS A 188 4.13 -11.17 -5.01
CA CYS A 188 4.43 -12.60 -5.08
C CYS A 188 3.70 -13.29 -6.25
N GLU A 189 2.44 -12.95 -6.52
CA GLU A 189 1.67 -13.48 -7.65
C GLU A 189 2.41 -13.20 -8.98
N VAL A 190 2.84 -11.95 -9.21
CA VAL A 190 3.60 -11.57 -10.42
C VAL A 190 4.95 -12.29 -10.48
N LEU A 191 5.68 -12.32 -9.37
CA LEU A 191 7.00 -12.98 -9.31
C LEU A 191 6.87 -14.47 -9.60
N CYS A 192 5.90 -15.15 -9.01
CA CYS A 192 5.67 -16.58 -9.23
C CYS A 192 5.42 -16.89 -10.69
N ASP A 193 4.58 -16.10 -11.35
CA ASP A 193 4.17 -16.36 -12.73
C ASP A 193 5.22 -15.95 -13.78
N LYS A 194 5.97 -14.86 -13.53
CA LYS A 194 6.77 -14.21 -14.57
C LYS A 194 8.27 -14.12 -14.28
N CYS A 195 8.70 -14.08 -13.03
CA CYS A 195 10.11 -13.93 -12.66
C CYS A 195 10.37 -14.47 -11.25
N PRO A 196 10.39 -15.80 -11.03
CA PRO A 196 10.51 -16.39 -9.72
C PRO A 196 11.70 -15.84 -8.91
N THR A 197 11.39 -15.09 -7.85
CA THR A 197 12.37 -14.39 -7.03
C THR A 197 11.83 -14.31 -5.59
N ASN A 198 12.73 -14.42 -4.61
CA ASN A 198 12.36 -14.31 -3.20
C ASN A 198 11.94 -12.86 -2.85
N LEU A 199 10.82 -12.73 -2.14
CA LEU A 199 10.33 -11.49 -1.59
C LEU A 199 10.23 -11.60 -0.06
N THR A 200 10.90 -10.70 0.67
CA THR A 200 10.67 -10.53 2.10
C THR A 200 9.47 -9.62 2.31
N ARG A 201 8.47 -10.08 3.07
CA ARG A 201 7.25 -9.31 3.32
C ARG A 201 7.23 -8.76 4.74
N LEU A 202 7.18 -7.44 4.87
CA LEU A 202 7.04 -6.72 6.14
C LEU A 202 5.64 -6.13 6.24
N GLY A 203 5.01 -6.33 7.37
CA GLY A 203 3.63 -5.94 7.65
C GLY A 203 3.10 -6.74 8.83
N ILE A 204 1.80 -6.72 9.05
CA ILE A 204 1.15 -7.41 10.17
C ILE A 204 1.09 -8.90 9.88
N LYS A 205 1.65 -9.72 10.80
CA LYS A 205 1.82 -11.16 10.65
C LYS A 205 0.66 -11.92 11.29
N ASP A 206 -0.48 -12.00 10.59
CA ASP A 206 -1.66 -12.79 10.98
C ASP A 206 -2.09 -12.60 12.44
N THR A 207 -2.14 -11.34 12.87
CA THR A 207 -2.60 -10.95 14.20
C THR A 207 -3.53 -9.75 14.11
N PHE A 208 -4.44 -9.60 15.05
CA PHE A 208 -5.21 -8.37 15.19
C PHE A 208 -4.34 -7.22 15.69
N GLY A 209 -4.75 -5.99 15.38
CA GLY A 209 -4.12 -4.79 15.88
C GLY A 209 -4.24 -4.62 17.41
N LYS A 210 -3.69 -3.53 17.91
CA LYS A 210 -3.71 -3.15 19.35
C LYS A 210 -3.98 -1.66 19.50
N SER A 211 -4.44 -1.25 20.69
CA SER A 211 -4.49 0.17 21.05
C SER A 211 -3.10 0.67 21.41
N GLY A 212 -2.74 1.84 20.92
CA GLY A 212 -1.47 2.49 21.18
C GLY A 212 -1.25 3.68 20.25
N LYS A 213 -0.15 4.43 20.44
CA LYS A 213 0.21 5.48 19.50
C LYS A 213 0.64 4.89 18.17
N ALA A 214 0.30 5.55 17.07
CA ALA A 214 0.58 5.05 15.73
C ALA A 214 2.05 4.65 15.51
N GLU A 215 3.01 5.48 15.94
CA GLU A 215 4.44 5.20 15.81
C GLU A 215 4.86 3.95 16.63
N GLU A 216 4.34 3.81 17.85
CA GLU A 216 4.61 2.64 18.69
C GLU A 216 4.05 1.35 18.07
N LEU A 217 2.87 1.44 17.46
CA LEU A 217 2.25 0.31 16.77
C LEU A 217 3.01 -0.07 15.50
N MET A 218 3.43 0.91 14.69
CA MET A 218 4.26 0.67 13.51
C MET A 218 5.56 -0.06 13.89
N LYS A 219 6.21 0.36 14.98
CA LYS A 219 7.40 -0.31 15.53
C LYS A 219 7.08 -1.72 16.04
N TYR A 220 6.01 -1.86 16.81
CA TYR A 220 5.62 -3.13 17.41
C TYR A 220 5.32 -4.21 16.36
N PHE A 221 4.65 -3.85 15.28
CA PHE A 221 4.31 -4.76 14.20
C PHE A 221 5.39 -4.93 13.13
N GLY A 222 6.54 -4.27 13.29
CA GLY A 222 7.63 -4.36 12.33
C GLY A 222 7.32 -3.73 10.96
N CYS A 223 6.41 -2.75 10.95
CA CYS A 223 6.12 -1.94 9.75
C CYS A 223 7.11 -0.77 9.58
N LEU A 224 8.07 -0.63 10.51
CA LEU A 224 9.22 0.29 10.39
C LEU A 224 10.45 -0.52 9.98
N LEU A 225 11.18 -0.02 9.01
CA LEU A 225 12.42 -0.65 8.50
C LEU A 225 13.64 -0.51 9.45
N TYR A 226 13.44 0.09 10.60
CA TYR A 226 14.50 0.30 11.62
C TYR A 226 14.68 -0.87 12.60
N THR A 227 13.97 -1.97 12.44
CA THR A 227 14.19 -3.12 13.33
C THR A 227 15.39 -3.90 12.83
N SER A 228 16.35 -4.13 13.76
CA SER A 228 17.62 -4.85 13.57
C SER A 228 17.50 -6.28 12.99
N ASP A 229 16.30 -6.76 12.76
CA ASP A 229 15.99 -8.10 12.27
C ASP A 229 15.78 -8.18 10.75
N ALA A 230 15.97 -7.06 10.03
CA ALA A 230 15.85 -6.99 8.55
C ALA A 230 17.21 -7.11 7.84
N ALA A 231 18.29 -7.45 8.58
CA ALA A 231 19.64 -7.62 8.03
C ALA A 231 19.86 -9.04 7.49
#